data_740811e2567635030d415a0d809f770a
#
_entry.id   740811e2567635030d415a0d809f770a
#
_cell.length_a   1.000
_cell.length_b   1.000
_cell.length_c   1.000
_cell.angle_alpha   90.00
_cell.angle_beta   90.00
_cell.angle_gamma   90.00
#
_symmetry.space_group_name_H-M   'P 1'
#
loop_
_entity.id
_entity.type
_entity.pdbx_description
1 polymer ?
#
loop_
_entity_poly.entity_id
_entity_poly.type
_entity_poly.pdbx_seq_one_letter_code
_entity_poly.pdbx_strand_id
1 'polypeptide(L)'
;MSALQRFLAVYDVCPPGSLEDADTFSAFTAESDRFHDAIDEITDEVFHILFNDVGFLQSFNKLCADYIEYAACGEALTTRAGRLKRTAIPVWARLAIFHRDKGECRTCKKSLAAIINQLDTERYDHIVALARFGANDVTNLQLLCEPCNLVKSAGDVPVSRLYQKAIPR
;
A
#
# COMPACT_ATOMS: atom_id res chain seq x y z
N MET A 1 7.14 33.06 -7.20
CA MET A 1 6.26 31.96 -6.75
C MET A 1 7.15 30.77 -6.39
N SER A 2 7.09 30.29 -5.13
CA SER A 2 7.87 29.13 -4.66
C SER A 2 7.44 27.84 -5.36
N ALA A 3 8.25 26.75 -5.24
CA ALA A 3 7.88 25.45 -5.77
C ALA A 3 6.55 24.95 -5.17
N LEU A 4 6.36 25.14 -3.87
CA LEU A 4 5.13 24.79 -3.17
C LEU A 4 3.91 25.58 -3.69
N GLN A 5 4.05 26.89 -3.89
CA GLN A 5 2.96 27.70 -4.45
C GLN A 5 2.56 27.25 -5.86
N ARG A 6 3.54 26.88 -6.70
CA ARG A 6 3.25 26.35 -8.05
C ARG A 6 2.55 24.99 -7.98
N PHE A 7 2.97 24.14 -7.04
CA PHE A 7 2.36 22.84 -6.81
C PHE A 7 0.90 23.00 -6.36
N LEU A 8 0.63 23.81 -5.34
CA LEU A 8 -0.71 24.06 -4.83
C LEU A 8 -1.65 24.68 -5.90
N ALA A 9 -1.10 25.52 -6.78
CA ALA A 9 -1.88 26.13 -7.87
C ALA A 9 -2.39 25.12 -8.90
N VAL A 10 -1.74 23.96 -9.05
CA VAL A 10 -2.23 22.87 -9.94
C VAL A 10 -3.56 22.31 -9.42
N TYR A 11 -3.75 22.32 -8.11
CA TYR A 11 -4.95 21.83 -7.44
C TYR A 11 -5.93 22.96 -7.04
N ASP A 12 -5.82 24.15 -7.65
CA ASP A 12 -6.63 25.31 -7.33
C ASP A 12 -6.60 25.73 -5.84
N VAL A 13 -5.47 25.46 -5.18
CA VAL A 13 -5.23 25.87 -3.78
C VAL A 13 -4.48 27.18 -3.72
N CYS A 14 -5.13 28.22 -3.24
CA CYS A 14 -4.54 29.55 -3.05
C CYS A 14 -4.25 29.80 -1.58
N PRO A 15 -2.99 29.65 -1.12
CA PRO A 15 -2.65 29.95 0.25
C PRO A 15 -2.66 31.47 0.52
N PRO A 16 -3.00 31.90 1.75
CA PRO A 16 -2.92 33.30 2.12
C PRO A 16 -1.46 33.75 2.26
N GLY A 17 -1.09 34.86 1.64
CA GLY A 17 0.19 35.54 1.86
C GLY A 17 1.45 34.70 1.64
N SER A 18 2.41 34.83 2.54
CA SER A 18 3.66 34.07 2.53
C SER A 18 3.51 32.74 3.27
N LEU A 19 3.90 31.64 2.64
CA LEU A 19 3.98 30.30 3.27
C LEU A 19 5.26 30.11 4.10
N GLU A 20 6.05 31.17 4.29
CA GLU A 20 7.32 31.12 5.02
C GLU A 20 7.11 31.20 6.54
N ASP A 21 5.96 31.69 6.98
CA ASP A 21 5.57 31.71 8.37
C ASP A 21 4.88 30.41 8.76
N ALA A 22 5.47 29.68 9.71
CA ALA A 22 5.01 28.35 10.12
C ALA A 22 3.62 28.39 10.77
N ASP A 23 3.28 29.45 11.51
CA ASP A 23 1.99 29.57 12.18
C ASP A 23 0.88 29.82 11.15
N THR A 24 1.13 30.73 10.20
CA THR A 24 0.22 31.02 9.07
C THR A 24 0.00 29.78 8.21
N PHE A 25 1.06 29.02 7.92
CA PHE A 25 0.95 27.77 7.17
C PHE A 25 0.16 26.72 7.94
N SER A 26 0.43 26.54 9.23
CA SER A 26 -0.28 25.59 10.09
C SER A 26 -1.77 25.90 10.18
N ALA A 27 -2.14 27.18 10.40
CA ALA A 27 -3.53 27.59 10.42
C ALA A 27 -4.22 27.36 9.07
N PHE A 28 -3.57 27.71 7.96
CA PHE A 28 -4.09 27.49 6.61
C PHE A 28 -4.33 25.98 6.34
N THR A 29 -3.39 25.13 6.66
CA THR A 29 -3.52 23.69 6.43
C THR A 29 -4.57 23.04 7.32
N ALA A 30 -4.82 23.59 8.51
CA ALA A 30 -5.84 23.09 9.43
C ALA A 30 -7.27 23.49 9.04
N GLU A 31 -7.45 24.68 8.42
CA GLU A 31 -8.77 25.29 8.20
C GLU A 31 -9.22 25.28 6.73
N SER A 32 -8.35 24.94 5.79
CA SER A 32 -8.66 24.98 4.36
C SER A 32 -9.23 23.67 3.85
N ASP A 33 -10.54 23.60 3.65
CA ASP A 33 -11.19 22.44 3.02
C ASP A 33 -10.58 22.12 1.64
N ARG A 34 -10.31 23.17 0.82
CA ARG A 34 -9.70 22.96 -0.51
C ARG A 34 -8.28 22.38 -0.44
N PHE A 35 -7.52 22.71 0.61
CA PHE A 35 -6.22 22.06 0.83
C PHE A 35 -6.39 20.58 1.17
N HIS A 36 -7.37 20.22 2.00
CA HIS A 36 -7.65 18.81 2.33
C HIS A 36 -8.12 18.05 1.10
N ASP A 37 -9.05 18.60 0.31
CA ASP A 37 -9.49 17.99 -0.96
C ASP A 37 -8.30 17.75 -1.90
N ALA A 38 -7.38 18.71 -2.02
CA ALA A 38 -6.19 18.56 -2.87
C ALA A 38 -5.24 17.47 -2.34
N ILE A 39 -5.09 17.32 -1.02
CA ILE A 39 -4.31 16.24 -0.43
C ILE A 39 -4.94 14.89 -0.73
N ASP A 40 -6.26 14.78 -0.69
CA ASP A 40 -6.97 13.55 -1.02
C ASP A 40 -6.80 13.20 -2.51
N GLU A 41 -6.98 14.18 -3.42
CA GLU A 41 -6.74 14.02 -4.87
C GLU A 41 -5.30 13.51 -5.14
N ILE A 42 -4.29 14.16 -4.53
CA ILE A 42 -2.88 13.77 -4.67
C ILE A 42 -2.64 12.37 -4.11
N THR A 43 -3.25 12.06 -2.97
CA THR A 43 -3.11 10.75 -2.32
C THR A 43 -3.63 9.65 -3.25
N ASP A 44 -4.77 9.85 -3.87
CA ASP A 44 -5.35 8.92 -4.84
C ASP A 44 -4.45 8.75 -6.06
N GLU A 45 -3.95 9.85 -6.65
CA GLU A 45 -3.04 9.80 -7.80
C GLU A 45 -1.75 9.03 -7.46
N VAL A 46 -1.13 9.35 -6.33
CA VAL A 46 0.10 8.70 -5.85
C VAL A 46 -0.16 7.23 -5.54
N PHE A 47 -1.29 6.91 -4.90
CA PHE A 47 -1.69 5.53 -4.62
C PHE A 47 -1.77 4.72 -5.91
N HIS A 48 -2.46 5.21 -6.94
CA HIS A 48 -2.60 4.50 -8.22
C HIS A 48 -1.26 4.27 -8.94
N ILE A 49 -0.33 5.20 -8.82
CA ILE A 49 1.03 5.05 -9.38
C ILE A 49 1.82 4.00 -8.60
N LEU A 50 1.87 4.14 -7.27
CA LEU A 50 2.74 3.33 -6.40
C LEU A 50 2.17 1.93 -6.14
N PHE A 51 0.85 1.75 -6.16
CA PHE A 51 0.20 0.46 -5.93
C PHE A 51 0.64 -0.61 -6.94
N ASN A 52 1.03 -0.21 -8.15
CA ASN A 52 1.53 -1.12 -9.17
C ASN A 52 3.03 -1.46 -9.02
N ASP A 53 3.78 -0.70 -8.22
CA ASP A 53 5.19 -0.98 -7.93
C ASP A 53 5.33 -1.85 -6.67
N VAL A 54 5.29 -3.17 -6.86
CA VAL A 54 5.40 -4.11 -5.73
C VAL A 54 6.77 -4.05 -5.04
N GLY A 55 7.82 -3.61 -5.72
CA GLY A 55 9.13 -3.37 -5.11
C GLY A 55 9.09 -2.20 -4.13
N PHE A 56 8.41 -1.11 -4.51
CA PHE A 56 8.12 0.00 -3.62
C PHE A 56 7.25 -0.47 -2.46
N LEU A 57 6.14 -1.18 -2.72
CA LEU A 57 5.25 -1.68 -1.68
C LEU A 57 5.96 -2.57 -0.67
N GLN A 58 6.91 -3.40 -1.10
CA GLN A 58 7.71 -4.21 -0.18
C GLN A 58 8.54 -3.35 0.76
N SER A 59 9.20 -2.31 0.24
CA SER A 59 10.02 -1.39 1.03
C SER A 59 9.15 -0.57 1.98
N PHE A 60 8.03 -0.06 1.49
CA PHE A 60 7.05 0.68 2.29
C PHE A 60 6.49 -0.16 3.44
N ASN A 61 6.05 -1.39 3.17
CA ASN A 61 5.49 -2.26 4.19
C ASN A 61 6.53 -2.76 5.20
N LYS A 62 7.82 -2.83 4.83
CA LYS A 62 8.90 -3.05 5.80
C LYS A 62 9.03 -1.88 6.76
N LEU A 63 9.00 -0.66 6.26
CA LEU A 63 9.01 0.55 7.11
C LEU A 63 7.79 0.59 8.04
N CYS A 64 6.60 0.26 7.52
CA CYS A 64 5.39 0.14 8.34
C CYS A 64 5.53 -0.93 9.42
N ALA A 65 6.14 -2.07 9.11
CA ALA A 65 6.35 -3.15 10.07
C ALA A 65 7.30 -2.74 11.20
N ASP A 66 8.38 -2.03 10.87
CA ASP A 66 9.31 -1.47 11.87
C ASP A 66 8.56 -0.49 12.80
N TYR A 67 7.67 0.34 12.23
CA TYR A 67 6.84 1.25 13.04
C TYR A 67 5.86 0.49 13.93
N ILE A 68 5.15 -0.53 13.40
CA ILE A 68 4.18 -1.34 14.16
C ILE A 68 4.86 -2.09 15.31
N GLU A 69 6.10 -2.55 15.12
CA GLU A 69 6.88 -3.23 16.15
C GLU A 69 7.13 -2.33 17.37
N TYR A 70 7.37 -1.04 17.15
CA TYR A 70 7.64 -0.06 18.23
C TYR A 70 6.38 0.67 18.70
N ALA A 71 5.34 0.76 17.87
CA ALA A 71 4.11 1.44 18.23
C ALA A 71 3.27 0.57 19.18
N ALA A 72 2.77 1.16 20.26
CA ALA A 72 1.78 0.53 21.12
C ALA A 72 0.42 0.50 20.41
N CYS A 73 0.24 -0.43 19.47
CA CYS A 73 -1.07 -0.68 18.87
C CYS A 73 -2.01 -1.25 19.94
N GLY A 74 -3.28 -0.78 19.95
CA GLY A 74 -4.25 -1.19 20.96
C GLY A 74 -4.46 -2.72 21.02
N GLU A 75 -4.62 -3.27 22.22
CA GLU A 75 -4.77 -4.72 22.49
C GLU A 75 -5.90 -5.38 21.69
N ALA A 76 -6.94 -4.63 21.32
CA ALA A 76 -8.05 -5.13 20.51
C ALA A 76 -7.59 -5.61 19.12
N LEU A 77 -6.59 -4.95 18.53
CA LEU A 77 -6.09 -5.21 17.18
C LEU A 77 -4.89 -6.15 17.14
N THR A 78 -4.22 -6.35 18.30
CA THR A 78 -2.97 -7.10 18.36
C THR A 78 -3.10 -8.42 19.12
N THR A 79 -2.15 -9.31 18.84
CA THR A 79 -1.89 -10.52 19.65
C THR A 79 -1.11 -10.14 20.90
N ARG A 80 -0.94 -11.09 21.83
CA ARG A 80 -0.08 -10.93 23.03
C ARG A 80 1.39 -10.57 22.68
N ALA A 81 1.83 -10.89 21.46
CA ALA A 81 3.18 -10.58 20.97
C ALA A 81 3.24 -9.23 20.22
N GLY A 82 2.23 -8.36 20.33
CA GLY A 82 2.17 -7.05 19.69
C GLY A 82 1.92 -7.06 18.16
N ARG A 83 1.73 -8.24 17.56
CA ARG A 83 1.51 -8.40 16.12
C ARG A 83 0.05 -8.21 15.77
N LEU A 84 -0.25 -7.64 14.62
CA LEU A 84 -1.64 -7.50 14.17
C LEU A 84 -2.32 -8.87 14.02
N LYS A 85 -3.55 -8.99 14.48
CA LYS A 85 -4.38 -10.17 14.27
C LYS A 85 -4.76 -10.26 12.80
N ARG A 86 -4.77 -11.48 12.23
CA ARG A 86 -5.23 -11.69 10.86
C ARG A 86 -6.72 -11.31 10.73
N THR A 87 -7.05 -10.52 9.75
CA THR A 87 -8.42 -10.15 9.39
C THR A 87 -8.81 -10.77 8.05
N ALA A 88 -10.12 -10.86 7.80
CA ALA A 88 -10.63 -11.26 6.50
C ALA A 88 -10.26 -10.21 5.44
N ILE A 89 -9.77 -10.64 4.28
CA ILE A 89 -9.47 -9.73 3.16
C ILE A 89 -10.78 -9.38 2.46
N PRO A 90 -11.17 -8.09 2.41
CA PRO A 90 -12.40 -7.67 1.74
C PRO A 90 -12.39 -8.04 0.24
N VAL A 91 -13.57 -8.23 -0.35
CA VAL A 91 -13.72 -8.59 -1.76
C VAL A 91 -13.04 -7.57 -2.68
N TRP A 92 -13.25 -6.27 -2.42
CA TRP A 92 -12.64 -5.20 -3.21
C TRP A 92 -11.10 -5.27 -3.19
N ALA A 93 -10.49 -5.56 -2.04
CA ALA A 93 -9.04 -5.67 -1.92
C ALA A 93 -8.52 -6.89 -2.69
N ARG A 94 -9.22 -8.03 -2.63
CA ARG A 94 -8.87 -9.21 -3.43
C ARG A 94 -8.91 -8.92 -4.93
N LEU A 95 -9.95 -8.22 -5.40
CA LEU A 95 -10.06 -7.81 -6.80
C LEU A 95 -8.93 -6.86 -7.20
N ALA A 96 -8.64 -5.84 -6.38
CA ALA A 96 -7.56 -4.89 -6.63
C ALA A 96 -6.20 -5.60 -6.77
N ILE A 97 -5.89 -6.54 -5.86
CA ILE A 97 -4.65 -7.31 -5.90
C ILE A 97 -4.64 -8.23 -7.12
N PHE A 98 -5.76 -8.90 -7.44
CA PHE A 98 -5.87 -9.77 -8.60
C PHE A 98 -5.54 -9.01 -9.90
N HIS A 99 -6.11 -7.81 -10.06
CA HIS A 99 -5.87 -6.97 -11.25
C HIS A 99 -4.43 -6.42 -11.26
N ARG A 100 -3.92 -5.94 -10.12
CA ARG A 100 -2.54 -5.48 -9.99
C ARG A 100 -1.53 -6.56 -10.37
N ASP A 101 -1.74 -7.78 -9.87
CA ASP A 101 -0.85 -8.92 -10.08
C ASP A 101 -1.18 -9.69 -11.37
N LYS A 102 -2.16 -9.19 -12.17
CA LYS A 102 -2.58 -9.74 -13.47
C LYS A 102 -3.04 -11.21 -13.40
N GLY A 103 -3.58 -11.61 -12.25
CA GLY A 103 -3.96 -13.00 -12.01
C GLY A 103 -2.78 -13.98 -12.04
N GLU A 104 -1.56 -13.52 -11.76
CA GLU A 104 -0.34 -14.32 -11.77
C GLU A 104 0.30 -14.42 -10.38
N CYS A 105 0.93 -15.54 -10.09
CA CYS A 105 1.81 -15.68 -8.93
C CYS A 105 2.97 -14.69 -9.01
N ARG A 106 3.14 -13.86 -8.00
CA ARG A 106 4.21 -12.84 -7.98
C ARG A 106 5.61 -13.42 -8.06
N THR A 107 5.81 -14.63 -7.53
CA THR A 107 7.13 -15.30 -7.51
C THR A 107 7.43 -16.04 -8.81
N CYS A 108 6.61 -17.00 -9.21
CA CYS A 108 6.93 -17.90 -10.35
C CYS A 108 6.20 -17.50 -11.65
N LYS A 109 5.38 -16.47 -11.64
CA LYS A 109 4.62 -15.97 -12.79
C LYS A 109 3.61 -16.97 -13.40
N LYS A 110 3.34 -18.08 -12.70
CA LYS A 110 2.30 -19.01 -13.12
C LYS A 110 0.95 -18.29 -13.12
N SER A 111 0.19 -18.42 -14.21
CA SER A 111 -1.18 -17.93 -14.27
C SER A 111 -2.05 -18.63 -13.25
N LEU A 112 -2.81 -17.85 -12.50
CA LEU A 112 -3.77 -18.32 -11.52
C LEU A 112 -5.21 -18.03 -11.97
N ALA A 113 -5.39 -17.30 -13.06
CA ALA A 113 -6.69 -16.83 -13.54
C ALA A 113 -7.68 -17.98 -13.85
N ALA A 114 -7.18 -19.14 -14.32
CA ALA A 114 -8.01 -20.32 -14.61
C ALA A 114 -8.28 -21.20 -13.37
N ILE A 115 -7.50 -21.02 -12.29
CA ILE A 115 -7.52 -21.87 -11.09
C ILE A 115 -8.18 -21.15 -9.93
N ILE A 116 -8.09 -19.82 -9.91
CA ILE A 116 -8.64 -18.98 -8.85
C ILE A 116 -10.08 -18.63 -9.18
N ASN A 117 -11.01 -19.11 -8.36
CA ASN A 117 -12.16 -18.29 -8.04
C ASN A 117 -11.61 -17.01 -7.41
N GLN A 118 -11.86 -15.84 -8.02
CA GLN A 118 -11.37 -14.52 -7.53
C GLN A 118 -11.67 -14.27 -6.04
N LEU A 119 -12.56 -15.05 -5.47
CA LEU A 119 -12.96 -15.00 -4.07
C LEU A 119 -12.18 -15.95 -3.15
N ASP A 120 -11.30 -16.79 -3.70
CA ASP A 120 -10.48 -17.72 -2.92
C ASP A 120 -9.41 -16.97 -2.13
N THR A 121 -9.50 -17.06 -0.79
CA THR A 121 -8.60 -16.37 0.13
C THR A 121 -7.24 -17.05 0.29
N GLU A 122 -7.12 -18.31 -0.08
CA GLU A 122 -5.89 -19.10 0.11
C GLU A 122 -4.73 -18.65 -0.79
N ARG A 123 -5.03 -17.86 -1.82
CA ARG A 123 -4.04 -17.36 -2.79
C ARG A 123 -3.52 -15.97 -2.47
N TYR A 124 -4.11 -15.29 -1.49
CA TYR A 124 -3.68 -13.97 -1.05
C TYR A 124 -2.80 -14.08 0.19
N ASP A 125 -1.59 -13.57 0.07
CA ASP A 125 -0.58 -13.62 1.13
C ASP A 125 -0.01 -12.22 1.42
N HIS A 126 0.49 -12.01 2.65
CA HIS A 126 1.10 -10.75 3.04
C HIS A 126 2.52 -10.64 2.46
N ILE A 127 2.88 -9.51 1.83
CA ILE A 127 4.24 -9.22 1.37
C ILE A 127 5.20 -9.29 2.57
N VAL A 128 4.93 -8.51 3.62
CA VAL A 128 5.57 -8.64 4.92
C VAL A 128 4.63 -9.43 5.83
N ALA A 129 5.06 -10.60 6.27
CA ALA A 129 4.22 -11.50 7.06
C ALA A 129 3.75 -10.85 8.37
N LEU A 130 2.50 -11.13 8.80
CA LEU A 130 1.99 -10.68 10.11
C LEU A 130 2.89 -11.12 11.27
N ALA A 131 3.56 -12.28 11.14
CA ALA A 131 4.54 -12.77 12.12
C ALA A 131 5.76 -11.84 12.23
N ARG A 132 5.99 -10.96 11.26
CA ARG A 132 7.04 -9.95 11.20
C ARG A 132 6.47 -8.53 11.23
N PHE A 133 5.42 -8.33 11.99
CA PHE A 133 4.71 -7.06 12.18
C PHE A 133 4.11 -6.44 10.88
N GLY A 134 3.91 -7.23 9.84
CA GLY A 134 3.25 -6.76 8.61
C GLY A 134 1.84 -6.23 8.87
N ALA A 135 1.42 -5.25 8.08
CA ALA A 135 0.09 -4.64 8.18
C ALA A 135 -1.00 -5.49 7.49
N ASN A 136 -2.25 -5.39 7.97
CA ASN A 136 -3.44 -5.88 7.27
C ASN A 136 -3.95 -4.81 6.30
N ASP A 137 -3.16 -4.49 5.30
CA ASP A 137 -3.47 -3.46 4.31
C ASP A 137 -3.35 -4.02 2.90
N VAL A 138 -4.12 -3.45 1.94
CA VAL A 138 -4.12 -3.88 0.54
C VAL A 138 -2.74 -3.73 -0.12
N THR A 139 -1.94 -2.76 0.33
CA THR A 139 -0.56 -2.56 -0.15
C THR A 139 0.38 -3.67 0.31
N ASN A 140 0.07 -4.36 1.41
CA ASN A 140 0.85 -5.46 1.96
C ASN A 140 0.38 -6.84 1.49
N LEU A 141 -0.50 -6.94 0.52
CA LEU A 141 -1.02 -8.21 0.02
C LEU A 141 -0.54 -8.50 -1.40
N GLN A 142 -0.41 -9.78 -1.75
CA GLN A 142 0.05 -10.27 -3.05
C GLN A 142 -0.61 -11.61 -3.41
N LEU A 143 -0.61 -11.93 -4.72
CA LEU A 143 -1.00 -13.25 -5.21
C LEU A 143 0.19 -14.21 -5.19
N LEU A 144 0.03 -15.38 -4.55
CA LEU A 144 0.98 -16.48 -4.63
C LEU A 144 0.27 -17.80 -4.98
N CYS A 145 0.91 -18.65 -5.78
CA CYS A 145 0.49 -20.02 -5.87
C CYS A 145 0.87 -20.79 -4.59
N GLU A 146 0.16 -21.86 -4.30
CA GLU A 146 0.39 -22.66 -3.10
C GLU A 146 1.86 -23.07 -2.87
N PRO A 147 2.60 -23.62 -3.87
CA PRO A 147 4.01 -23.96 -3.65
C PRO A 147 4.86 -22.76 -3.27
N CYS A 148 4.65 -21.59 -3.91
CA CYS A 148 5.41 -20.38 -3.58
C CYS A 148 5.04 -19.82 -2.21
N ASN A 149 3.77 -19.91 -1.81
CA ASN A 149 3.31 -19.51 -0.49
C ASN A 149 3.92 -20.37 0.62
N LEU A 150 3.96 -21.68 0.43
CA LEU A 150 4.58 -22.63 1.36
C LEU A 150 6.09 -22.35 1.53
N VAL A 151 6.80 -22.10 0.41
CA VAL A 151 8.24 -21.76 0.45
C VAL A 151 8.48 -20.44 1.15
N LYS A 152 7.63 -19.43 0.90
CA LYS A 152 7.75 -18.13 1.54
C LYS A 152 7.53 -18.23 3.05
N SER A 153 6.48 -18.93 3.49
CA SER A 153 6.11 -18.98 4.92
C SER A 153 6.12 -17.59 5.58
N ALA A 154 6.91 -17.37 6.63
CA ALA A 154 7.12 -16.06 7.26
C ALA A 154 8.35 -15.31 6.71
N GLY A 155 9.02 -15.84 5.70
CA GLY A 155 10.19 -15.22 5.07
C GLY A 155 9.85 -14.13 4.06
N ASP A 156 10.88 -13.44 3.58
CA ASP A 156 10.78 -12.52 2.45
C ASP A 156 10.95 -13.27 1.14
N VAL A 157 10.16 -12.90 0.14
CA VAL A 157 10.37 -13.34 -1.23
C VAL A 157 10.98 -12.19 -2.01
N PRO A 158 12.04 -12.41 -2.80
CA PRO A 158 12.55 -11.38 -3.69
C PRO A 158 11.44 -10.93 -4.64
N VAL A 159 11.11 -9.65 -4.59
CA VAL A 159 10.17 -9.05 -5.52
C VAL A 159 10.94 -8.49 -6.70
N SER A 160 10.54 -8.85 -7.91
CA SER A 160 11.11 -8.24 -9.12
C SER A 160 10.81 -6.75 -9.13
N ARG A 161 11.86 -5.93 -9.24
CA ARG A 161 11.76 -4.47 -9.42
C ARG A 161 11.50 -4.07 -10.87
N LEU A 162 11.43 -5.04 -11.78
CA LEU A 162 11.15 -4.76 -13.18
C LEU A 162 9.69 -4.33 -13.32
N TYR A 163 9.50 -3.17 -13.93
CA TYR A 163 8.18 -2.71 -14.34
C TYR A 163 7.53 -3.75 -15.24
N GLN A 164 6.38 -4.26 -14.83
CA GLN A 164 5.64 -5.21 -15.66
C GLN A 164 4.99 -4.43 -16.80
N LYS A 165 5.49 -4.67 -18.02
CA LYS A 165 4.87 -4.08 -19.23
C LYS A 165 3.40 -4.48 -19.28
N ALA A 166 2.54 -3.50 -19.48
CA ALA A 166 1.09 -3.73 -19.60
C ALA A 166 0.76 -4.57 -20.84
N ILE A 167 1.63 -4.55 -21.87
CA ILE A 167 1.45 -5.26 -23.15
C ILE A 167 2.70 -6.12 -23.36
N PRO A 168 2.57 -7.46 -23.42
CA PRO A 168 3.68 -8.30 -23.87
C PRO A 168 4.01 -7.96 -25.31
N ARG A 169 5.30 -7.82 -25.62
CA ARG A 169 5.80 -7.67 -26.99
C ARG A 169 5.88 -9.03 -27.66
#